data_7f9e9963c2ca8986a12b1faf2fa1b311
#
_entry.id   7f9e9963c2ca8986a12b1faf2fa1b311
#
_cell.length_a   1.000
_cell.length_b   1.000
_cell.length_c   1.000
_cell.angle_alpha   90.00
_cell.angle_beta   90.00
_cell.angle_gamma   90.00
#
_symmetry.space_group_name_H-M   'P 1'
#
loop_
_entity.id
_entity.type
_entity.pdbx_description
1 polymer ?
#
loop_
_entity_poly.entity_id
_entity_poly.type
_entity_poly.pdbx_seq_one_letter_code
_entity_poly.pdbx_strand_id
1 'polypeptide(L)'
;MRGRMALKKSGIICELREVLLRKKPEAMILISPKGTVPILQLKDESVLDESLHIMRWALNIRDPDNWLEKIDESEALIVELDQVFKKDLDRYKYFVRYPEHPQVYYRVLGEKFLVMLEERLIKNHGKGLSNTRTTFSDIAVFPFVRQYAFVDKTWFDQTPYSFLKIWLTQHIESELFLSVMHKVPPWKLGDEILFVGITPDC
;
A
#
# COMPACT_ATOMS: atom_id res chain seq x y z
N MET A 1 -1.79 -0.39 4.92
CA MET A 1 -0.46 -0.84 4.53
C MET A 1 0.50 0.32 4.25
N ARG A 2 0.36 1.08 3.16
CA ARG A 2 1.25 2.17 2.75
C ARG A 2 1.69 3.06 3.92
N GLY A 3 0.76 3.74 4.58
CA GLY A 3 1.05 4.64 5.71
C GLY A 3 1.75 3.95 6.88
N ARG A 4 1.30 2.73 7.27
CA ARG A 4 1.94 1.98 8.37
C ARG A 4 3.39 1.62 8.05
N MET A 5 3.70 1.20 6.81
CA MET A 5 5.09 0.92 6.41
C MET A 5 5.97 2.16 6.46
N ALA A 6 5.46 3.32 5.99
CA ALA A 6 6.21 4.56 6.05
C ALA A 6 6.42 5.04 7.50
N LEU A 7 5.40 5.01 8.34
CA LEU A 7 5.50 5.35 9.77
C LEU A 7 6.54 4.46 10.48
N LYS A 8 6.45 3.14 10.25
CA LYS A 8 7.43 2.19 10.81
C LYS A 8 8.85 2.48 10.33
N LYS A 9 9.03 2.72 9.04
CA LYS A 9 10.35 3.01 8.44
C LYS A 9 10.95 4.30 8.97
N SER A 10 10.13 5.32 9.15
CA SER A 10 10.55 6.61 9.71
C SER A 10 10.75 6.58 11.24
N GLY A 11 10.39 5.48 11.90
CA GLY A 11 10.46 5.36 13.36
C GLY A 11 9.48 6.29 14.11
N ILE A 12 8.40 6.69 13.43
CA ILE A 12 7.36 7.53 14.03
C ILE A 12 6.37 6.65 14.76
N ILE A 13 6.18 6.90 16.04
CA ILE A 13 5.28 6.17 16.92
C ILE A 13 3.90 6.85 16.90
N CYS A 14 2.88 6.10 16.52
CA CYS A 14 1.49 6.56 16.54
C CYS A 14 0.60 5.56 17.28
N GLU A 15 -0.39 6.05 18.01
CA GLU A 15 -1.47 5.21 18.53
C GLU A 15 -2.23 4.59 17.35
N LEU A 16 -2.45 3.28 17.41
CA LEU A 16 -3.19 2.52 16.40
C LEU A 16 -4.59 2.20 16.90
N ARG A 17 -5.58 2.73 16.20
CA ARG A 17 -6.99 2.40 16.39
C ARG A 17 -7.52 1.66 15.15
N GLU A 18 -7.59 0.35 15.20
CA GLU A 18 -8.17 -0.45 14.12
C GLU A 18 -9.70 -0.27 14.09
N VAL A 19 -10.26 -0.17 12.89
CA VAL A 19 -11.69 0.10 12.72
C VAL A 19 -12.38 -0.92 11.82
N LEU A 20 -13.62 -1.25 12.15
CA LEU A 20 -14.51 -1.98 11.25
C LEU A 20 -15.10 -1.01 10.23
N LEU A 21 -14.81 -1.19 8.94
CA LEU A 21 -15.29 -0.30 7.87
C LEU A 21 -16.83 -0.19 7.80
N ARG A 22 -17.54 -1.23 8.27
CA ARG A 22 -19.02 -1.26 8.34
C ARG A 22 -19.58 -0.55 9.59
N LYS A 23 -18.71 -0.29 10.60
CA LYS A 23 -19.10 0.33 11.88
C LYS A 23 -17.98 1.27 12.32
N LYS A 24 -17.87 2.39 11.61
CA LYS A 24 -16.85 3.40 11.89
C LYS A 24 -17.20 4.13 13.20
N PRO A 25 -16.21 4.39 14.09
CA PRO A 25 -16.42 5.21 15.26
C PRO A 25 -16.86 6.63 14.92
N GLU A 26 -17.76 7.21 15.67
CA GLU A 26 -18.23 8.59 15.47
C GLU A 26 -17.07 9.58 15.53
N ALA A 27 -16.17 9.43 16.50
CA ALA A 27 -14.97 10.26 16.60
C ALA A 27 -14.11 10.27 15.32
N MET A 28 -14.04 9.15 14.58
CA MET A 28 -13.36 9.08 13.30
C MET A 28 -14.08 9.92 12.23
N ILE A 29 -15.41 9.86 12.19
CA ILE A 29 -16.22 10.63 11.21
C ILE A 29 -16.15 12.13 11.49
N LEU A 30 -16.09 12.54 12.77
CA LEU A 30 -15.96 13.93 13.17
C LEU A 30 -14.65 14.56 12.66
N ILE A 31 -13.53 13.84 12.71
CA ILE A 31 -12.23 14.35 12.24
C ILE A 31 -12.02 14.18 10.73
N SER A 32 -12.69 13.22 10.10
CA SER A 32 -12.63 13.02 8.64
C SER A 32 -14.00 12.58 8.11
N PRO A 33 -14.82 13.53 7.65
CA PRO A 33 -16.17 13.25 7.12
C PRO A 33 -16.20 12.29 5.93
N LYS A 34 -15.11 12.17 5.16
CA LYS A 34 -14.99 11.17 4.10
C LYS A 34 -15.18 9.75 4.63
N GLY A 35 -14.85 9.50 5.91
CA GLY A 35 -14.92 8.20 6.53
C GLY A 35 -14.10 7.11 5.84
N THR A 36 -13.05 7.48 5.12
CA THR A 36 -12.10 6.56 4.49
C THR A 36 -10.96 6.23 5.44
N VAL A 37 -10.23 5.15 5.19
CA VAL A 37 -9.03 4.77 5.93
C VAL A 37 -7.84 4.66 4.97
N PRO A 38 -6.63 4.99 5.44
CA PRO A 38 -6.25 5.41 6.78
C PRO A 38 -6.54 6.88 7.07
N ILE A 39 -6.61 7.22 8.37
CA ILE A 39 -6.60 8.59 8.89
C ILE A 39 -5.47 8.69 9.89
N LEU A 40 -4.71 9.77 9.84
CA LEU A 40 -3.70 10.13 10.85
C LEU A 40 -4.00 11.53 11.36
N GLN A 41 -4.35 11.67 12.64
CA GLN A 41 -4.46 12.95 13.32
C GLN A 41 -3.10 13.29 13.93
N LEU A 42 -2.60 14.49 13.65
CA LEU A 42 -1.34 15.00 14.17
C LEU A 42 -1.53 15.68 15.54
N LYS A 43 -0.45 16.03 16.19
CA LYS A 43 -0.48 16.69 17.52
C LYS A 43 -1.07 18.10 17.49
N ASP A 44 -1.02 18.77 16.35
CA ASP A 44 -1.62 20.08 16.09
C ASP A 44 -3.08 19.99 15.62
N GLU A 45 -3.70 18.80 15.77
CA GLU A 45 -5.05 18.45 15.36
C GLU A 45 -5.28 18.38 13.84
N SER A 46 -4.28 18.70 13.02
CA SER A 46 -4.39 18.50 11.57
C SER A 46 -4.55 17.03 11.20
N VAL A 47 -5.23 16.77 10.08
CA VAL A 47 -5.62 15.41 9.68
C VAL A 47 -5.08 15.08 8.30
N LEU A 48 -4.40 13.94 8.19
CA LEU A 48 -3.98 13.33 6.93
C LEU A 48 -4.90 12.12 6.65
N ASP A 49 -5.76 12.24 5.68
CA ASP A 49 -6.78 11.22 5.34
C ASP A 49 -6.47 10.43 4.07
N GLU A 50 -5.27 10.61 3.51
CA GLU A 50 -4.79 9.87 2.34
C GLU A 50 -3.47 9.15 2.66
N SER A 51 -3.40 7.87 2.28
CA SER A 51 -2.22 7.04 2.59
C SER A 51 -0.91 7.59 2.02
N LEU A 52 -0.94 8.25 0.86
CA LEU A 52 0.24 8.87 0.25
C LEU A 52 0.68 10.13 1.01
N HIS A 53 -0.28 10.92 1.51
CA HIS A 53 0.03 12.08 2.36
C HIS A 53 0.70 11.64 3.66
N ILE A 54 0.19 10.57 4.30
CA ILE A 54 0.82 9.98 5.48
C ILE A 54 2.24 9.50 5.18
N MET A 55 2.45 8.82 4.04
CA MET A 55 3.78 8.36 3.64
C MET A 55 4.75 9.54 3.47
N ARG A 56 4.34 10.57 2.72
CA ARG A 56 5.18 11.76 2.49
C ARG A 56 5.50 12.50 3.78
N TRP A 57 4.49 12.71 4.61
CA TRP A 57 4.66 13.37 5.89
C TRP A 57 5.68 12.63 6.77
N ALA A 58 5.55 11.31 6.89
CA ALA A 58 6.46 10.50 7.69
C ALA A 58 7.90 10.54 7.17
N LEU A 59 8.07 10.38 5.85
CA LEU A 59 9.40 10.36 5.22
C LEU A 59 10.06 11.76 5.18
N ASN A 60 9.28 12.83 5.10
CA ASN A 60 9.83 14.19 5.23
C ASN A 60 10.38 14.48 6.64
N ILE A 61 9.88 13.80 7.67
CA ILE A 61 10.45 13.89 9.03
C ILE A 61 11.74 13.07 9.12
N ARG A 62 11.72 11.83 8.61
CA ARG A 62 12.87 10.93 8.62
C ARG A 62 12.77 9.88 7.52
N ASP A 63 13.72 9.88 6.61
CA ASP A 63 13.83 8.94 5.49
C ASP A 63 15.18 8.21 5.52
N PRO A 64 15.35 7.19 6.38
CA PRO A 64 16.64 6.55 6.59
C PRO A 64 17.16 5.79 5.37
N ASP A 65 16.29 5.38 4.45
CA ASP A 65 16.65 4.60 3.26
C ASP A 65 16.53 5.43 1.98
N ASN A 66 16.32 6.75 2.09
CA ASN A 66 16.14 7.66 0.95
C ASN A 66 15.04 7.21 -0.02
N TRP A 67 13.87 6.83 0.50
CA TRP A 67 12.73 6.45 -0.34
C TRP A 67 12.18 7.60 -1.18
N LEU A 68 12.39 8.85 -0.73
CA LEU A 68 12.00 10.05 -1.48
C LEU A 68 12.96 10.36 -2.64
N GLU A 69 14.07 9.65 -2.78
CA GLU A 69 14.87 9.74 -3.99
C GLU A 69 14.04 9.34 -5.21
N LYS A 70 14.18 10.08 -6.30
CA LYS A 70 13.39 9.86 -7.52
C LYS A 70 11.87 10.01 -7.29
N ILE A 71 11.48 10.96 -6.44
CA ILE A 71 10.07 11.16 -6.07
C ILE A 71 9.22 11.50 -7.30
N ASP A 72 9.71 12.31 -8.25
CA ASP A 72 8.97 12.69 -9.47
C ASP A 72 8.66 11.47 -10.35
N GLU A 73 9.62 10.57 -10.50
CA GLU A 73 9.42 9.30 -11.23
C GLU A 73 8.44 8.37 -10.50
N SER A 74 8.47 8.40 -9.18
CA SER A 74 7.53 7.67 -8.33
C SER A 74 6.11 8.23 -8.46
N GLU A 75 5.96 9.54 -8.52
CA GLU A 75 4.65 10.20 -8.68
C GLU A 75 4.00 9.87 -10.02
N ALA A 76 4.75 9.90 -11.11
CA ALA A 76 4.22 9.53 -12.42
C ALA A 76 3.66 8.10 -12.43
N LEU A 77 4.36 7.15 -11.81
CA LEU A 77 3.89 5.77 -11.67
C LEU A 77 2.64 5.66 -10.76
N ILE A 78 2.59 6.45 -9.69
CA ILE A 78 1.46 6.45 -8.76
C ILE A 78 0.20 7.06 -9.40
N VAL A 79 0.34 8.04 -10.27
CA VAL A 79 -0.79 8.59 -11.05
C VAL A 79 -1.42 7.49 -11.89
N GLU A 80 -0.63 6.72 -12.64
CA GLU A 80 -1.12 5.58 -13.43
C GLU A 80 -1.78 4.51 -12.55
N LEU A 81 -1.15 4.17 -11.42
CA LEU A 81 -1.72 3.26 -10.45
C LEU A 81 -3.10 3.72 -9.97
N ASP A 82 -3.23 5.00 -9.55
CA ASP A 82 -4.42 5.50 -8.89
C ASP A 82 -5.56 5.81 -9.89
N GLN A 83 -5.23 6.27 -11.09
CA GLN A 83 -6.22 6.65 -12.10
C GLN A 83 -6.72 5.47 -12.94
N VAL A 84 -5.86 4.49 -13.22
CA VAL A 84 -6.15 3.38 -14.13
C VAL A 84 -6.16 2.05 -13.40
N PHE A 85 -5.00 1.60 -12.91
CA PHE A 85 -4.84 0.24 -12.41
C PHE A 85 -5.77 -0.12 -11.24
N LYS A 86 -6.01 0.80 -10.31
CA LYS A 86 -6.92 0.54 -9.19
C LYS A 86 -8.35 0.25 -9.63
N LYS A 87 -8.83 0.89 -10.69
CA LYS A 87 -10.17 0.64 -11.25
C LYS A 87 -10.24 -0.77 -11.86
N ASP A 88 -9.19 -1.14 -12.61
CA ASP A 88 -9.12 -2.46 -13.24
C ASP A 88 -8.95 -3.56 -12.19
N LEU A 89 -8.15 -3.34 -11.15
CA LEU A 89 -8.02 -4.22 -10.00
C LEU A 89 -9.36 -4.41 -9.26
N ASP A 90 -10.12 -3.33 -9.01
CA ASP A 90 -11.41 -3.41 -8.35
C ASP A 90 -12.39 -4.26 -9.16
N ARG A 91 -12.47 -4.01 -10.47
CA ARG A 91 -13.31 -4.78 -11.39
C ARG A 91 -12.87 -6.24 -11.49
N TYR A 92 -11.57 -6.50 -11.55
CA TYR A 92 -11.05 -7.87 -11.58
C TYR A 92 -11.38 -8.63 -10.29
N LYS A 93 -11.18 -8.00 -9.13
CA LYS A 93 -11.41 -8.60 -7.82
C LYS A 93 -12.88 -8.82 -7.51
N TYR A 94 -13.71 -7.88 -7.91
CA TYR A 94 -15.16 -7.87 -7.63
C TYR A 94 -16.00 -8.01 -8.91
N PHE A 95 -15.52 -8.76 -9.88
CA PHE A 95 -16.11 -8.89 -11.21
C PHE A 95 -17.61 -9.21 -11.19
N VAL A 96 -18.10 -9.89 -10.15
CA VAL A 96 -19.53 -10.18 -9.97
C VAL A 96 -20.39 -8.90 -9.90
N ARG A 97 -19.78 -7.75 -9.53
CA ARG A 97 -20.44 -6.43 -9.50
C ARG A 97 -20.41 -5.72 -10.85
N TYR A 98 -19.68 -6.27 -11.81
CA TYR A 98 -19.44 -5.70 -13.15
C TYR A 98 -19.74 -6.75 -14.22
N PRO A 99 -21.04 -7.09 -14.41
CA PRO A 99 -21.46 -8.21 -15.27
C PRO A 99 -21.28 -7.95 -16.77
N GLU A 100 -20.86 -6.72 -17.15
CA GLU A 100 -20.70 -6.32 -18.56
C GLU A 100 -19.62 -7.13 -19.27
N HIS A 101 -18.61 -7.62 -18.53
CA HIS A 101 -17.53 -8.42 -19.08
C HIS A 101 -17.14 -9.57 -18.12
N PRO A 102 -16.60 -10.67 -18.64
CA PRO A 102 -16.08 -11.75 -17.80
C PRO A 102 -14.83 -11.32 -17.01
N GLN A 103 -14.55 -11.98 -15.90
CA GLN A 103 -13.43 -11.67 -15.03
C GLN A 103 -12.09 -11.58 -15.78
N VAL A 104 -11.86 -12.46 -16.75
CA VAL A 104 -10.63 -12.47 -17.56
C VAL A 104 -10.41 -11.16 -18.33
N TYR A 105 -11.48 -10.53 -18.77
CA TYR A 105 -11.40 -9.23 -19.45
C TYR A 105 -10.78 -8.16 -18.56
N TYR A 106 -11.27 -8.05 -17.32
CA TYR A 106 -10.72 -7.08 -16.33
C TYR A 106 -9.30 -7.43 -15.91
N ARG A 107 -8.97 -8.73 -15.86
CA ARG A 107 -7.59 -9.17 -15.65
C ARG A 107 -6.67 -8.64 -16.74
N VAL A 108 -7.00 -8.83 -18.00
CA VAL A 108 -6.18 -8.36 -19.14
C VAL A 108 -5.99 -6.84 -19.13
N LEU A 109 -7.00 -6.08 -18.68
CA LEU A 109 -6.81 -4.62 -18.53
C LEU A 109 -5.75 -4.30 -17.48
N GLY A 110 -5.80 -4.93 -16.32
CA GLY A 110 -4.81 -4.73 -15.25
C GLY A 110 -3.41 -5.26 -15.59
N GLU A 111 -3.30 -6.27 -16.47
CA GLU A 111 -2.01 -6.80 -16.91
C GLU A 111 -1.13 -5.75 -17.60
N LYS A 112 -1.71 -4.74 -18.25
CA LYS A 112 -0.96 -3.64 -18.87
C LYS A 112 -0.06 -2.93 -17.88
N PHE A 113 -0.56 -2.72 -16.67
CA PHE A 113 0.23 -2.13 -15.60
C PHE A 113 1.33 -3.09 -15.12
N LEU A 114 1.05 -4.40 -15.01
CA LEU A 114 2.06 -5.39 -14.63
C LEU A 114 3.20 -5.49 -15.64
N VAL A 115 2.90 -5.43 -16.93
CA VAL A 115 3.93 -5.39 -18.00
C VAL A 115 4.85 -4.17 -17.81
N MET A 116 4.28 -2.99 -17.59
CA MET A 116 5.06 -1.78 -17.34
C MET A 116 5.93 -1.90 -16.09
N LEU A 117 5.44 -2.54 -15.02
CA LEU A 117 6.23 -2.79 -13.82
C LEU A 117 7.37 -3.77 -14.07
N GLU A 118 7.12 -4.85 -14.82
CA GLU A 118 8.16 -5.81 -15.20
C GLU A 118 9.28 -5.13 -15.98
N GLU A 119 8.95 -4.30 -16.99
CA GLU A 119 9.92 -3.54 -17.77
C GLU A 119 10.77 -2.61 -16.91
N ARG A 120 10.16 -1.91 -15.95
CA ARG A 120 10.88 -1.07 -14.98
C ARG A 120 11.82 -1.88 -14.09
N LEU A 121 11.36 -3.01 -13.62
CA LEU A 121 12.17 -3.91 -12.78
C LEU A 121 13.34 -4.50 -13.59
N ILE A 122 13.14 -4.91 -14.82
CA ILE A 122 14.23 -5.34 -15.72
C ILE A 122 15.28 -4.24 -15.84
N LYS A 123 14.86 -3.00 -16.15
CA LYS A 123 15.75 -1.84 -16.27
C LYS A 123 16.54 -1.57 -14.99
N ASN A 124 15.95 -1.79 -13.84
CA ASN A 124 16.53 -1.56 -12.52
C ASN A 124 17.12 -2.83 -11.88
N HIS A 125 17.39 -3.86 -12.66
CA HIS A 125 17.99 -5.14 -12.21
C HIS A 125 17.20 -5.85 -11.10
N GLY A 126 15.88 -5.72 -11.11
CA GLY A 126 14.97 -6.35 -10.15
C GLY A 126 14.91 -5.71 -8.77
N LYS A 127 15.57 -4.55 -8.57
CA LYS A 127 15.77 -3.97 -7.23
C LYS A 127 14.72 -2.95 -6.81
N GLY A 128 14.06 -2.30 -7.76
CA GLY A 128 13.01 -1.32 -7.48
C GLY A 128 12.37 -0.74 -8.72
N LEU A 129 11.22 -0.09 -8.55
CA LEU A 129 10.39 0.41 -9.65
C LEU A 129 10.90 1.73 -10.25
N SER A 130 11.51 2.59 -9.45
CA SER A 130 12.01 3.90 -9.88
C SER A 130 13.53 4.06 -9.72
N ASN A 131 14.20 3.11 -9.07
CA ASN A 131 15.65 3.13 -8.87
C ASN A 131 16.16 1.68 -8.70
N THR A 132 17.48 1.52 -8.60
CA THR A 132 18.14 0.23 -8.27
C THR A 132 18.09 -0.10 -6.76
N ARG A 133 17.09 0.40 -6.05
CA ARG A 133 16.75 0.11 -4.66
C ARG A 133 15.27 0.40 -4.42
N THR A 134 14.73 -0.04 -3.30
CA THR A 134 13.38 0.31 -2.86
C THR A 134 13.22 1.82 -2.70
N THR A 135 12.17 2.37 -3.29
CA THR A 135 11.81 3.79 -3.23
C THR A 135 10.35 3.97 -2.82
N PHE A 136 9.90 5.21 -2.78
CA PHE A 136 8.52 5.58 -2.47
C PHE A 136 7.51 4.82 -3.37
N SER A 137 7.81 4.69 -4.67
CA SER A 137 6.95 3.97 -5.61
C SER A 137 6.76 2.50 -5.25
N ASP A 138 7.81 1.83 -4.80
CA ASP A 138 7.73 0.41 -4.44
C ASP A 138 6.71 0.20 -3.32
N ILE A 139 6.82 0.97 -2.26
CA ILE A 139 5.92 0.89 -1.10
C ILE A 139 4.50 1.35 -1.44
N ALA A 140 4.37 2.31 -2.36
CA ALA A 140 3.08 2.79 -2.81
C ALA A 140 2.35 1.79 -3.74
N VAL A 141 3.08 1.09 -4.60
CA VAL A 141 2.55 0.16 -5.61
C VAL A 141 2.34 -1.24 -5.05
N PHE A 142 3.28 -1.75 -4.26
CA PHE A 142 3.31 -3.10 -3.73
C PHE A 142 1.95 -3.63 -3.20
N PRO A 143 1.20 -2.91 -2.35
CA PRO A 143 -0.05 -3.43 -1.80
C PRO A 143 -1.11 -3.75 -2.84
N PHE A 144 -1.11 -3.05 -3.96
CA PHE A 144 -2.09 -3.24 -5.04
C PHE A 144 -1.68 -4.36 -5.99
N VAL A 145 -0.38 -4.47 -6.31
CA VAL A 145 0.14 -5.64 -7.04
C VAL A 145 -0.09 -6.91 -6.25
N ARG A 146 0.15 -6.89 -4.93
CA ARG A 146 -0.18 -8.00 -4.04
C ARG A 146 -1.66 -8.35 -4.12
N GLN A 147 -2.54 -7.36 -4.04
CA GLN A 147 -3.99 -7.59 -4.15
C GLN A 147 -4.36 -8.24 -5.48
N TYR A 148 -3.79 -7.75 -6.58
CA TYR A 148 -4.05 -8.26 -7.92
C TYR A 148 -3.56 -9.70 -8.08
N ALA A 149 -2.35 -10.00 -7.67
CA ALA A 149 -1.77 -11.34 -7.73
C ALA A 149 -2.58 -12.37 -6.93
N PHE A 150 -3.16 -11.97 -5.81
CA PHE A 150 -3.93 -12.84 -4.93
C PHE A 150 -5.42 -12.97 -5.31
N VAL A 151 -5.89 -12.34 -6.39
CA VAL A 151 -7.20 -12.67 -6.98
C VAL A 151 -7.16 -14.04 -7.61
N ASP A 152 -6.10 -14.36 -8.35
CA ASP A 152 -5.81 -15.67 -8.94
C ASP A 152 -4.30 -15.93 -8.88
N LYS A 153 -3.85 -16.46 -7.74
CA LYS A 153 -2.43 -16.70 -7.48
C LYS A 153 -1.85 -17.74 -8.42
N THR A 154 -2.63 -18.76 -8.78
CA THR A 154 -2.20 -19.84 -9.69
C THR A 154 -1.87 -19.29 -11.07
N TRP A 155 -2.76 -18.46 -11.60
CA TRP A 155 -2.52 -17.78 -12.87
C TRP A 155 -1.30 -16.84 -12.78
N PHE A 156 -1.22 -16.02 -11.73
CA PHE A 156 -0.12 -15.05 -11.56
C PHE A 156 1.25 -15.74 -11.52
N ASP A 157 1.36 -16.91 -10.87
CA ASP A 157 2.61 -17.66 -10.79
C ASP A 157 3.06 -18.21 -12.15
N GLN A 158 2.12 -18.44 -13.07
CA GLN A 158 2.40 -18.92 -14.41
C GLN A 158 2.73 -17.79 -15.41
N THR A 159 2.60 -16.52 -15.03
CA THR A 159 2.92 -15.39 -15.90
C THR A 159 4.42 -15.30 -16.19
N PRO A 160 4.82 -14.65 -17.31
CA PRO A 160 6.22 -14.46 -17.65
C PRO A 160 6.92 -13.35 -16.85
N TYR A 161 6.24 -12.70 -15.89
CA TYR A 161 6.74 -11.55 -15.13
C TYR A 161 7.71 -11.99 -14.03
N SER A 162 8.91 -12.42 -14.41
CA SER A 162 9.87 -13.04 -13.48
C SER A 162 10.40 -12.07 -12.44
N PHE A 163 10.75 -10.85 -12.83
CA PHE A 163 11.25 -9.82 -11.91
C PHE A 163 10.14 -9.31 -10.98
N LEU A 164 8.93 -9.13 -11.52
CA LEU A 164 7.78 -8.70 -10.71
C LEU A 164 7.40 -9.73 -9.65
N LYS A 165 7.49 -11.02 -9.96
CA LYS A 165 7.25 -12.11 -8.99
C LYS A 165 8.28 -12.10 -7.87
N ILE A 166 9.57 -11.96 -8.20
CA ILE A 166 10.66 -11.87 -7.22
C ILE A 166 10.48 -10.62 -6.35
N TRP A 167 10.26 -9.46 -6.97
CA TRP A 167 10.04 -8.20 -6.27
C TRP A 167 8.83 -8.27 -5.32
N LEU A 168 7.73 -8.85 -5.78
CA LEU A 168 6.51 -9.02 -4.96
C LEU A 168 6.80 -9.94 -3.76
N THR A 169 7.50 -11.05 -3.96
CA THR A 169 7.86 -11.99 -2.89
C THR A 169 8.76 -11.33 -1.85
N GLN A 170 9.80 -10.62 -2.28
CA GLN A 170 10.70 -9.88 -1.39
C GLN A 170 9.94 -8.89 -0.50
N HIS A 171 8.96 -8.17 -1.06
CA HIS A 171 8.14 -7.26 -0.26
C HIS A 171 7.19 -7.98 0.70
N ILE A 172 6.58 -9.10 0.29
CA ILE A 172 5.69 -9.90 1.15
C ILE A 172 6.46 -10.50 2.34
N GLU A 173 7.68 -10.93 2.13
CA GLU A 173 8.53 -11.58 3.13
C GLU A 173 9.37 -10.59 3.93
N SER A 174 9.35 -9.29 3.58
CA SER A 174 10.13 -8.28 4.28
C SER A 174 9.68 -8.12 5.74
N GLU A 175 10.64 -7.97 6.64
CA GLU A 175 10.37 -7.67 8.06
C GLU A 175 9.47 -6.45 8.20
N LEU A 176 9.68 -5.41 7.38
CA LEU A 176 8.86 -4.21 7.38
C LEU A 176 7.38 -4.53 7.13
N PHE A 177 7.08 -5.31 6.09
CA PHE A 177 5.71 -5.68 5.77
C PHE A 177 5.11 -6.57 6.85
N LEU A 178 5.83 -7.59 7.27
CA LEU A 178 5.37 -8.53 8.31
C LEU A 178 5.08 -7.80 9.63
N SER A 179 5.93 -6.84 10.01
CA SER A 179 5.76 -6.06 11.25
C SER A 179 4.50 -5.19 11.29
N VAL A 180 3.93 -4.83 10.15
CA VAL A 180 2.72 -3.98 10.06
C VAL A 180 1.45 -4.74 9.69
N MET A 181 1.57 -6.05 9.42
CA MET A 181 0.46 -6.88 8.91
C MET A 181 -0.19 -7.79 9.95
N HIS A 182 0.29 -7.83 11.18
CA HIS A 182 -0.41 -8.58 12.21
C HIS A 182 -1.81 -8.01 12.44
N LYS A 183 -2.74 -8.91 12.69
CA LYS A 183 -4.15 -8.55 12.93
C LYS A 183 -4.29 -7.95 14.32
N VAL A 184 -4.99 -6.82 14.35
CA VAL A 184 -5.34 -6.12 15.58
C VAL A 184 -6.85 -6.14 15.72
N PRO A 185 -7.41 -6.33 16.92
CA PRO A 185 -8.85 -6.24 17.14
C PRO A 185 -9.36 -4.81 16.88
N PRO A 186 -10.61 -4.65 16.46
CA PRO A 186 -11.21 -3.32 16.33
C PRO A 186 -11.20 -2.60 17.68
N TRP A 187 -10.73 -1.36 17.66
CA TRP A 187 -10.59 -0.52 18.83
C TRP A 187 -11.94 -0.16 19.47
N LYS A 188 -11.96 -0.12 20.80
CA LYS A 188 -13.06 0.36 21.62
C LYS A 188 -12.54 1.32 22.69
N LEU A 189 -13.40 2.23 23.12
CA LEU A 189 -13.06 3.14 24.22
C LEU A 189 -12.72 2.33 25.48
N GLY A 190 -11.54 2.62 26.06
CA GLY A 190 -11.02 1.90 27.24
C GLY A 190 -10.10 0.73 26.93
N ASP A 191 -9.89 0.38 25.64
CA ASP A 191 -8.90 -0.63 25.27
C ASP A 191 -7.48 -0.14 25.57
N GLU A 192 -6.57 -1.09 25.73
CA GLU A 192 -5.13 -0.85 25.81
C GLU A 192 -4.61 -0.13 24.57
N ILE A 193 -3.69 0.83 24.76
CA ILE A 193 -3.14 1.60 23.64
C ILE A 193 -2.18 0.71 22.85
N LEU A 194 -2.47 0.52 21.57
CA LEU A 194 -1.59 -0.13 20.61
C LEU A 194 -0.83 0.91 19.79
N PHE A 195 0.37 0.58 19.38
CA PHE A 195 1.22 1.50 18.63
C PHE A 195 1.65 0.93 17.27
N VAL A 196 1.77 1.81 16.28
CA VAL A 196 2.53 1.60 15.05
C VAL A 196 3.88 2.27 15.20
N GLY A 197 4.93 1.71 14.60
CA GLY A 197 6.27 2.29 14.65
C GLY A 197 7.19 1.68 15.71
N ILE A 198 6.62 1.04 16.73
CA ILE A 198 7.42 0.29 17.72
C ILE A 198 7.79 -1.08 17.13
N THR A 199 9.05 -1.47 17.27
CA THR A 199 9.44 -2.88 17.23
C THR A 199 9.12 -3.42 18.62
N PRO A 200 8.37 -4.53 18.78
CA PRO A 200 8.37 -5.21 20.05
C PRO A 200 9.84 -5.50 20.40
N ASP A 201 10.27 -5.07 21.57
CA ASP A 201 11.57 -5.47 22.10
C ASP A 201 11.59 -7.00 22.12
N CYS A 202 12.62 -7.59 21.44
CA CYS A 202 12.91 -9.00 21.54
C CYS A 202 13.40 -9.34 22.93
#